data_dcd0916c8d213ee7701b257de0c14490
#
_entry.id   dcd0916c8d213ee7701b257de0c14490
#
_cell.length_a   1.000
_cell.length_b   1.000
_cell.length_c   1.000
_cell.angle_alpha   90.00
_cell.angle_beta   90.00
_cell.angle_gamma   90.00
#
_symmetry.space_group_name_H-M   'P 1'
#
loop_
_entity.id
_entity.type
_entity.pdbx_description
1 polymer ?
#
loop_
_entity_poly.entity_id
_entity_poly.type
_entity_poly.pdbx_seq_one_letter_code
_entity_poly.pdbx_strand_id
1 'polypeptide(L)'
;MLRSTVRQMRKVLLCSALAAVTLSNAALAASSPEQRGKVFARTHCARCHSIARTGQSPFRPAPPFRTLHLRYPIETLGEALAEGIATGHPAMPEFELSPEQIHDLLSFLKTLE
;
A
#
# COMPACT_ATOMS: atom_id res chain seq x y z
N MET A 1 36.85 -4.33 -41.26
CA MET A 1 35.52 -4.88 -41.07
C MET A 1 35.17 -5.26 -39.61
N LEU A 2 36.07 -5.83 -38.82
CA LEU A 2 35.79 -6.22 -37.42
C LEU A 2 35.42 -5.06 -36.48
N ARG A 3 35.98 -3.86 -36.62
CA ARG A 3 35.73 -2.70 -35.74
C ARG A 3 34.31 -2.12 -35.85
N SER A 4 33.67 -2.28 -37.01
CA SER A 4 32.30 -1.80 -37.24
C SER A 4 31.28 -2.68 -36.52
N THR A 5 31.46 -3.99 -36.52
CA THR A 5 30.56 -4.98 -35.91
C THR A 5 30.55 -4.85 -34.38
N VAL A 6 31.73 -4.65 -33.76
CA VAL A 6 31.83 -4.48 -32.30
C VAL A 6 31.16 -3.19 -31.83
N ARG A 7 31.21 -2.12 -32.62
CA ARG A 7 30.58 -0.84 -32.32
C ARG A 7 29.03 -0.91 -32.43
N GLN A 8 28.52 -1.69 -33.38
CA GLN A 8 27.10 -1.99 -33.52
C GLN A 8 26.58 -2.82 -32.34
N MET A 9 27.30 -3.88 -31.96
CA MET A 9 26.90 -4.73 -30.83
C MET A 9 26.84 -3.94 -29.51
N ARG A 10 27.78 -3.02 -29.25
CA ARG A 10 27.77 -2.16 -28.06
C ARG A 10 26.56 -1.22 -28.01
N LYS A 11 26.11 -0.69 -29.15
CA LYS A 11 24.94 0.18 -29.23
C LYS A 11 23.64 -0.58 -28.97
N VAL A 12 23.53 -1.80 -29.47
CA VAL A 12 22.36 -2.67 -29.24
C VAL A 12 22.27 -3.09 -27.76
N LEU A 13 23.39 -3.44 -27.14
CA LEU A 13 23.43 -3.82 -25.71
C LEU A 13 23.08 -2.65 -24.79
N LEU A 14 23.52 -1.41 -25.10
CA LEU A 14 23.18 -0.21 -24.34
C LEU A 14 21.72 0.17 -24.45
N CYS A 15 21.10 0.05 -25.64
CA CYS A 15 19.68 0.30 -25.83
C CYS A 15 18.78 -0.72 -25.08
N SER A 16 19.19 -2.00 -25.05
CA SER A 16 18.45 -3.04 -24.34
C SER A 16 18.50 -2.85 -22.83
N ALA A 17 19.61 -2.38 -22.26
CA ALA A 17 19.73 -2.10 -20.82
C ALA A 17 18.87 -0.90 -20.38
N LEU A 18 18.77 0.17 -21.20
CA LEU A 18 17.92 1.31 -20.90
C LEU A 18 16.42 0.97 -20.93
N ALA A 19 16.01 0.12 -21.89
CA ALA A 19 14.61 -0.31 -22.00
C ALA A 19 14.13 -1.13 -20.78
N ALA A 20 14.99 -1.95 -20.19
CA ALA A 20 14.66 -2.75 -19.02
C ALA A 20 14.43 -1.91 -17.75
N VAL A 21 15.16 -0.80 -17.57
CA VAL A 21 15.02 0.10 -16.42
C VAL A 21 13.71 0.90 -16.48
N THR A 22 13.25 1.28 -17.65
CA THR A 22 11.99 2.05 -17.81
C THR A 22 10.75 1.21 -17.56
N LEU A 23 10.77 -0.08 -17.87
CA LEU A 23 9.66 -1.00 -17.63
C LEU A 23 9.42 -1.25 -16.12
N SER A 24 10.47 -1.25 -15.30
CA SER A 24 10.36 -1.48 -13.86
C SER A 24 9.67 -0.31 -13.13
N ASN A 25 9.85 0.92 -13.57
CA ASN A 25 9.19 2.09 -12.98
C ASN A 25 7.70 2.20 -13.38
N ALA A 26 7.31 1.72 -14.56
CA ALA A 26 5.91 1.72 -14.99
C ALA A 26 5.03 0.74 -14.19
N ALA A 27 5.59 -0.36 -13.73
CA ALA A 27 4.87 -1.35 -12.93
C ALA A 27 4.52 -0.84 -11.51
N LEU A 28 5.33 0.02 -10.91
CA LEU A 28 5.05 0.66 -9.62
C LEU A 28 3.98 1.77 -9.73
N ALA A 29 3.90 2.45 -10.87
CA ALA A 29 2.89 3.49 -11.11
C ALA A 29 1.51 2.93 -11.46
N ALA A 30 1.40 1.63 -11.76
CA ALA A 30 0.16 0.96 -12.17
C ALA A 30 -0.60 0.26 -11.04
N SER A 31 -0.16 0.37 -9.77
CA SER A 31 -0.87 -0.24 -8.64
C SER A 31 -2.15 0.55 -8.34
N SER A 32 -3.27 -0.18 -8.16
CA SER A 32 -4.54 0.46 -7.80
C SER A 32 -4.50 1.01 -6.36
N PRO A 33 -5.37 1.98 -6.02
CA PRO A 33 -5.50 2.48 -4.66
C PRO A 33 -5.67 1.38 -3.63
N GLU A 34 -6.49 0.36 -3.92
CA GLU A 34 -6.73 -0.78 -3.04
C GLU A 34 -5.46 -1.60 -2.80
N GLN A 35 -4.64 -1.76 -3.84
CA GLN A 35 -3.35 -2.47 -3.73
C GLN A 35 -2.35 -1.68 -2.89
N ARG A 36 -2.25 -0.37 -3.10
CA ARG A 36 -1.38 0.51 -2.31
C ARG A 36 -1.84 0.56 -0.86
N GLY A 37 -3.14 0.70 -0.62
CA GLY A 37 -3.75 0.65 0.71
C GLY A 37 -3.52 -0.67 1.43
N LYS A 38 -3.60 -1.80 0.72
CA LYS A 38 -3.26 -3.11 1.27
C LYS A 38 -1.79 -3.23 1.67
N VAL A 39 -0.88 -2.70 0.84
CA VAL A 39 0.56 -2.67 1.17
C VAL A 39 0.80 -1.81 2.40
N PHE A 40 0.18 -0.62 2.46
CA PHE A 40 0.25 0.27 3.61
C PHE A 40 -0.25 -0.42 4.89
N ALA A 41 -1.43 -1.03 4.85
CA ALA A 41 -2.01 -1.76 5.98
C ALA A 41 -1.13 -2.92 6.44
N ARG A 42 -0.52 -3.64 5.51
CA ARG A 42 0.42 -4.73 5.82
C ARG A 42 1.65 -4.22 6.57
N THR A 43 2.18 -3.09 6.16
CA THR A 43 3.40 -2.51 6.74
C THR A 43 3.17 -1.89 8.11
N HIS A 44 2.04 -1.21 8.30
CA HIS A 44 1.81 -0.37 9.47
C HIS A 44 0.77 -0.90 10.45
N CYS A 45 -0.18 -1.72 9.99
CA CYS A 45 -1.35 -2.12 10.78
C CYS A 45 -1.38 -3.62 11.13
N ALA A 46 -0.82 -4.47 10.25
CA ALA A 46 -0.94 -5.93 10.35
C ALA A 46 -0.24 -6.54 11.58
N ARG A 47 0.61 -5.80 12.24
CA ARG A 47 1.21 -6.22 13.52
C ARG A 47 0.15 -6.45 14.60
N CYS A 48 -0.91 -5.65 14.58
CA CYS A 48 -1.97 -5.69 15.58
C CYS A 48 -3.30 -6.14 14.99
N HIS A 49 -3.66 -5.69 13.79
CA HIS A 49 -4.94 -5.95 13.14
C HIS A 49 -4.86 -7.08 12.13
N SER A 50 -5.88 -7.94 12.08
CA SER A 50 -6.10 -8.80 10.92
C SER A 50 -6.55 -7.93 9.75
N ILE A 51 -5.77 -7.93 8.67
CA ILE A 51 -6.06 -7.22 7.42
C ILE A 51 -6.64 -8.15 6.35
N ALA A 52 -6.96 -9.38 6.71
CA ALA A 52 -7.51 -10.39 5.82
C ALA A 52 -9.04 -10.52 5.98
N ARG A 53 -9.67 -11.16 5.00
CA ARG A 53 -11.12 -11.47 5.04
C ARG A 53 -11.48 -12.50 6.10
N THR A 54 -10.49 -13.24 6.62
CA THR A 54 -10.66 -14.28 7.64
C THR A 54 -9.56 -14.21 8.69
N GLY A 55 -9.71 -14.92 9.78
CA GLY A 55 -8.73 -15.01 10.83
C GLY A 55 -8.88 -13.94 11.92
N GLN A 56 -8.24 -14.16 13.05
CA GLN A 56 -8.24 -13.24 14.17
C GLN A 56 -7.07 -12.25 14.07
N SER A 57 -7.22 -11.10 14.72
CA SER A 57 -6.12 -10.14 14.89
C SER A 57 -5.00 -10.72 15.72
N PRO A 58 -3.71 -10.50 15.36
CA PRO A 58 -2.57 -10.92 16.18
C PRO A 58 -2.63 -10.34 17.60
N PHE A 59 -3.04 -9.09 17.73
CA PHE A 59 -3.36 -8.47 19.01
C PHE A 59 -4.88 -8.50 19.20
N ARG A 60 -5.34 -9.34 20.13
CA ARG A 60 -6.77 -9.62 20.34
C ARG A 60 -7.67 -8.40 20.55
N PRO A 61 -7.26 -7.36 21.29
CA PRO A 61 -8.07 -6.15 21.44
C PRO A 61 -8.24 -5.33 20.14
N ALA A 62 -7.33 -5.49 19.15
CA ALA A 62 -7.42 -4.78 17.89
C ALA A 62 -8.49 -5.42 16.99
N PRO A 63 -9.54 -4.68 16.54
CA PRO A 63 -10.57 -5.26 15.69
C PRO A 63 -9.99 -5.66 14.32
N PRO A 64 -10.41 -6.79 13.76
CA PRO A 64 -10.11 -7.12 12.37
C PRO A 64 -10.67 -6.05 11.42
N PHE A 65 -9.94 -5.67 10.41
CA PHE A 65 -10.35 -4.62 9.48
C PHE A 65 -11.68 -4.88 8.79
N ARG A 66 -11.98 -6.13 8.46
CA ARG A 66 -13.26 -6.54 7.88
C ARG A 66 -14.49 -6.25 8.76
N THR A 67 -14.31 -5.96 10.05
CA THR A 67 -15.41 -5.68 10.99
C THR A 67 -15.56 -4.18 11.29
N LEU A 68 -14.70 -3.32 10.76
CA LEU A 68 -14.74 -1.90 11.05
C LEU A 68 -16.04 -1.25 10.55
N HIS A 69 -16.49 -1.62 9.34
CA HIS A 69 -17.73 -1.11 8.74
C HIS A 69 -18.99 -1.42 9.56
N LEU A 70 -18.93 -2.43 10.43
CA LEU A 70 -20.04 -2.76 11.35
C LEU A 70 -20.14 -1.79 12.53
N ARG A 71 -19.13 -0.98 12.78
CA ARG A 71 -19.05 -0.04 13.90
C ARG A 71 -19.22 1.40 13.46
N TYR A 72 -18.68 1.78 12.32
CA TYR A 72 -18.76 3.13 11.74
C TYR A 72 -18.58 3.08 10.22
N PRO A 73 -19.17 4.05 9.50
CA PRO A 73 -18.89 4.18 8.07
C PRO A 73 -17.41 4.34 7.83
N ILE A 74 -16.86 3.59 6.87
CA ILE A 74 -15.40 3.60 6.58
C ILE A 74 -14.91 5.01 6.22
N GLU A 75 -15.73 5.81 5.57
CA GLU A 75 -15.41 7.19 5.18
C GLU A 75 -15.07 8.08 6.39
N THR A 76 -15.72 7.85 7.53
CA THR A 76 -15.49 8.68 8.73
C THR A 76 -14.11 8.49 9.36
N LEU A 77 -13.40 7.41 8.99
CA LEU A 77 -12.03 7.19 9.44
C LEU A 77 -11.04 8.16 8.78
N GLY A 78 -11.42 8.77 7.66
CA GLY A 78 -10.53 9.70 6.93
C GLY A 78 -10.11 10.90 7.77
N GLU A 79 -11.04 11.58 8.43
CA GLU A 79 -10.73 12.71 9.31
C GLU A 79 -9.84 12.30 10.48
N ALA A 80 -10.21 11.23 11.15
CA ALA A 80 -9.46 10.72 12.29
C ALA A 80 -8.02 10.35 11.90
N LEU A 81 -7.81 9.76 10.73
CA LEU A 81 -6.47 9.42 10.21
C LEU A 81 -5.68 10.65 9.75
N ALA A 82 -6.34 11.74 9.35
CA ALA A 82 -5.68 12.99 8.97
C ALA A 82 -5.23 13.80 10.19
N GLU A 83 -5.99 13.77 11.27
CA GLU A 83 -5.76 14.57 12.47
C GLU A 83 -4.91 13.84 13.53
N GLY A 84 -4.60 12.57 13.29
CA GLY A 84 -4.03 11.69 14.31
C GLY A 84 -5.14 11.03 15.14
N ILE A 85 -5.36 9.74 14.90
CA ILE A 85 -6.34 8.99 15.68
C ILE A 85 -5.86 8.86 17.13
N ALA A 86 -6.41 9.68 18.02
CA ALA A 86 -6.44 9.39 19.43
C ALA A 86 -7.54 8.34 19.68
N THR A 87 -7.24 7.08 19.42
CA THR A 87 -8.14 5.99 19.83
C THR A 87 -8.09 5.88 21.35
N GLY A 88 -9.20 5.57 22.00
CA GLY A 88 -9.20 5.25 23.41
C GLY A 88 -8.40 3.98 23.77
N HIS A 89 -7.51 3.53 22.90
CA HIS A 89 -6.68 2.35 23.04
C HIS A 89 -5.19 2.74 23.12
N PRO A 90 -4.59 2.77 24.34
CA PRO A 90 -3.20 3.23 24.53
C PRO A 90 -2.17 2.44 23.74
N ALA A 91 -2.50 1.21 23.32
CA ALA A 91 -1.60 0.36 22.56
C ALA A 91 -1.59 0.66 21.03
N MET A 92 -2.56 1.43 20.52
CA MET A 92 -2.59 1.82 19.13
C MET A 92 -1.78 3.12 18.92
N PRO A 93 -0.71 3.10 18.10
CA PRO A 93 0.04 4.31 17.82
C PRO A 93 -0.86 5.35 17.12
N GLU A 94 -0.60 6.61 17.39
CA GLU A 94 -1.19 7.71 16.63
C GLU A 94 -0.57 7.76 15.23
N PHE A 95 -1.41 7.86 14.22
CA PHE A 95 -1.01 8.03 12.82
C PHE A 95 -1.59 9.31 12.28
N GLU A 96 -0.76 10.14 11.70
CA GLU A 96 -1.14 11.28 10.88
C GLU A 96 -0.80 10.92 9.43
N LEU A 97 -1.83 10.67 8.62
CA LEU A 97 -1.67 10.21 7.25
C LEU A 97 -1.90 11.33 6.25
N SER A 98 -1.16 11.28 5.15
CA SER A 98 -1.42 12.17 4.02
C SER A 98 -2.77 11.84 3.35
N PRO A 99 -3.40 12.79 2.63
CA PRO A 99 -4.64 12.55 1.91
C PRO A 99 -4.57 11.36 0.93
N GLU A 100 -3.43 11.15 0.29
CA GLU A 100 -3.21 10.02 -0.62
C GLU A 100 -3.19 8.68 0.13
N GLN A 101 -2.47 8.62 1.26
CA GLN A 101 -2.43 7.43 2.10
C GLN A 101 -3.81 7.08 2.66
N ILE A 102 -4.59 8.10 3.04
CA ILE A 102 -5.97 7.93 3.50
C ILE A 102 -6.83 7.37 2.38
N HIS A 103 -6.79 7.98 1.19
CA HIS A 103 -7.53 7.50 0.02
C HIS A 103 -7.24 6.03 -0.29
N ASP A 104 -5.98 5.67 -0.33
CA ASP A 104 -5.54 4.30 -0.61
C ASP A 104 -5.99 3.32 0.49
N LEU A 105 -5.81 3.69 1.75
CA LEU A 105 -6.22 2.85 2.88
C LEU A 105 -7.73 2.63 2.91
N LEU A 106 -8.53 3.69 2.76
CA LEU A 106 -9.99 3.57 2.73
C LEU A 106 -10.48 2.74 1.54
N SER A 107 -9.83 2.90 0.37
CA SER A 107 -10.12 2.07 -0.81
C SER A 107 -9.88 0.59 -0.52
N PHE A 108 -8.80 0.26 0.17
CA PHE A 108 -8.55 -1.12 0.60
C PHE A 108 -9.58 -1.60 1.62
N LEU A 109 -9.90 -0.81 2.66
CA LEU A 109 -10.87 -1.19 3.69
C LEU A 109 -12.24 -1.54 3.10
N LYS A 110 -12.72 -0.77 2.12
CA LYS A 110 -13.98 -1.04 1.40
C LYS A 110 -13.98 -2.39 0.68
N THR A 111 -12.83 -2.91 0.29
CA THR A 111 -12.76 -4.27 -0.30
C THR A 111 -13.03 -5.38 0.71
N LEU A 112 -13.03 -5.08 2.00
CA LEU A 112 -13.21 -6.04 3.08
C LEU A 112 -14.65 -6.09 3.63
N GLU A 113 -15.51 -5.17 3.18
CA GLU A 113 -16.94 -5.11 3.51
C GLU A 113 -17.73 -6.32 2.99
#